data_f86410337280d809962cb2ed7756f68a
#
_entry.id   f86410337280d809962cb2ed7756f68a
#
_cell.length_a   1.000
_cell.length_b   1.000
_cell.length_c   1.000
_cell.angle_alpha   90.00
_cell.angle_beta   90.00
_cell.angle_gamma   90.00
#
_symmetry.space_group_name_H-M   'P 1'
#
loop_
_entity.id
_entity.type
_entity.pdbx_description
1 polymer ?
#
loop_
_entity_poly.entity_id
_entity_poly.type
_entity_poly.pdbx_seq_one_letter_code
_entity_poly.pdbx_strand_id
1 'polypeptide(L)'
;LVIASEIFIGNKYLKLAEEFFKKIEKKYIKNKIYHSFSKDVVFIEDYAFLINSLNDLSDKTMNFKYKDLARRYTKEAIDKFYLIEKNIFQKNSKTNNDVFFKPIEIGDNTIPNGNAIMLINFVRLGMMDEAKKLSESLNGYLNIYKSHMMTSLRAIDFFHNIKVGKNCNENGCKISD
;
A
#
# COMPACT_ATOMS: atom_id res chain seq x y z
N LEU A 1 0.24 13.62 7.88
CA LEU A 1 -0.43 14.01 9.14
C LEU A 1 -0.08 13.05 10.27
N VAL A 2 -0.12 11.73 10.06
CA VAL A 2 0.26 10.76 11.11
C VAL A 2 1.73 10.95 11.50
N ILE A 3 2.66 10.99 10.54
CA ILE A 3 4.08 11.29 10.79
C ILE A 3 4.27 12.64 11.51
N ALA A 4 3.51 13.68 11.11
CA ALA A 4 3.56 14.96 11.79
C ALA A 4 3.14 14.86 13.27
N SER A 5 2.23 13.94 13.62
CA SER A 5 1.83 13.70 15.01
C SER A 5 2.92 13.03 15.87
N GLU A 6 3.96 12.51 15.25
CA GLU A 6 5.14 11.95 15.94
C GLU A 6 6.15 13.03 16.29
N ILE A 7 6.26 14.04 15.44
CA ILE A 7 7.23 15.13 15.57
C ILE A 7 6.70 16.26 16.45
N PHE A 8 5.43 16.61 16.29
CA PHE A 8 4.81 17.74 17.00
C PHE A 8 4.05 17.27 18.22
N ILE A 9 4.30 17.91 19.36
CA ILE A 9 3.65 17.61 20.64
C ILE A 9 2.14 17.86 20.55
N GLY A 10 1.36 16.86 20.95
CA GLY A 10 -0.10 16.94 21.06
C GLY A 10 -0.86 16.19 19.97
N ASN A 11 -2.13 15.90 20.22
CA ASN A 11 -2.98 15.05 19.38
C ASN A 11 -3.62 15.76 18.17
N LYS A 12 -3.24 17.01 17.88
CA LYS A 12 -3.88 17.84 16.84
C LYS A 12 -3.79 17.19 15.45
N TYR A 13 -2.60 16.76 15.06
CA TYR A 13 -2.36 16.19 13.73
C TYR A 13 -2.96 14.80 13.59
N LEU A 14 -3.00 14.01 14.66
CA LEU A 14 -3.65 12.70 14.64
C LEU A 14 -5.16 12.84 14.49
N LYS A 15 -5.80 13.71 15.26
CA LYS A 15 -7.23 14.01 15.11
C LYS A 15 -7.56 14.50 13.70
N LEU A 16 -6.73 15.39 13.15
CA LEU A 16 -6.89 15.86 11.78
C LEU A 16 -6.76 14.73 10.76
N ALA A 17 -5.83 13.78 10.96
CA ALA A 17 -5.70 12.61 10.11
C ALA A 17 -6.95 11.74 10.10
N GLU A 18 -7.53 11.47 11.27
CA GLU A 18 -8.79 10.72 11.40
C GLU A 18 -9.98 11.45 10.76
N GLU A 19 -10.07 12.76 10.92
CA GLU A 19 -11.10 13.59 10.28
C GLU A 19 -10.97 13.55 8.75
N PHE A 20 -9.76 13.64 8.22
CA PHE A 20 -9.50 13.51 6.78
C PHE A 20 -9.89 12.14 6.28
N PHE A 21 -9.52 11.08 7.01
CA PHE A 21 -9.91 9.72 6.63
C PHE A 21 -11.44 9.59 6.55
N LYS A 22 -12.19 10.07 7.55
CA LYS A 22 -13.65 10.06 7.52
C LYS A 22 -14.24 10.82 6.32
N LYS A 23 -13.62 11.93 5.92
CA LYS A 23 -14.04 12.68 4.73
C LYS A 23 -13.77 11.90 3.45
N ILE A 24 -12.59 11.25 3.34
CA ILE A 24 -12.24 10.39 2.23
C ILE A 24 -13.19 9.19 2.15
N GLU A 25 -13.43 8.52 3.28
CA GLU A 25 -14.35 7.39 3.37
C GLU A 25 -15.74 7.76 2.85
N LYS A 26 -16.30 8.88 3.32
CA LYS A 26 -17.61 9.36 2.89
C LYS A 26 -17.67 9.73 1.41
N LYS A 27 -16.58 10.27 0.85
CA LYS A 27 -16.57 10.90 -0.46
C LYS A 27 -16.12 9.97 -1.57
N TYR A 28 -15.07 9.17 -1.32
CA TYR A 28 -14.39 8.34 -2.32
C TYR A 28 -14.53 6.84 -2.07
N ILE A 29 -14.99 6.42 -0.87
CA ILE A 29 -15.12 5.03 -0.50
C ILE A 29 -16.59 4.79 -0.10
N LYS A 30 -17.45 4.64 -1.08
CA LYS A 30 -18.86 4.26 -0.82
C LYS A 30 -18.99 2.73 -0.87
N ASN A 31 -19.39 2.21 -2.04
CA ASN A 31 -19.45 0.77 -2.31
C ASN A 31 -18.15 0.26 -2.95
N LYS A 32 -17.32 1.17 -3.47
CA LYS A 32 -16.00 0.92 -4.08
C LYS A 32 -15.12 2.16 -3.94
N ILE A 33 -13.82 1.99 -4.12
CA ILE A 33 -12.85 3.08 -4.16
C ILE A 33 -12.91 3.76 -5.52
N TYR A 34 -12.89 5.10 -5.52
CA TYR A 34 -12.89 5.94 -6.72
C TYR A 34 -11.61 6.77 -6.77
N HIS A 35 -10.96 6.82 -7.93
CA HIS A 35 -9.84 7.72 -8.17
C HIS A 35 -10.28 9.20 -8.22
N SER A 36 -11.41 9.46 -8.85
CA SER A 36 -11.99 10.81 -8.94
C SER A 36 -13.53 10.77 -8.97
N PHE A 37 -14.17 11.92 -8.78
CA PHE A 37 -15.64 12.01 -8.76
C PHE A 37 -16.32 11.75 -10.10
N SER A 38 -15.60 11.98 -11.19
CA SER A 38 -16.19 12.05 -12.53
C SER A 38 -16.01 10.78 -13.35
N LYS A 39 -15.21 9.83 -12.90
CA LYS A 39 -14.90 8.62 -13.66
C LYS A 39 -14.89 7.38 -12.75
N ASP A 40 -15.49 6.31 -13.24
CA ASP A 40 -15.50 5.00 -12.63
C ASP A 40 -14.17 4.25 -12.87
N VAL A 41 -13.07 4.93 -12.61
CA VAL A 41 -11.71 4.41 -12.78
C VAL A 41 -11.06 4.33 -11.42
N VAL A 42 -10.28 3.29 -11.20
CA VAL A 42 -9.45 3.09 -10.02
C VAL A 42 -8.13 2.44 -10.43
N PHE A 43 -7.06 2.85 -9.78
CA PHE A 43 -5.70 2.37 -10.00
C PHE A 43 -5.19 1.65 -8.76
N ILE A 44 -4.14 0.85 -8.94
CA ILE A 44 -3.49 0.17 -7.82
C ILE A 44 -2.95 1.16 -6.78
N GLU A 45 -2.49 2.33 -7.20
CA GLU A 45 -2.00 3.39 -6.33
C GLU A 45 -3.07 3.88 -5.35
N ASP A 46 -4.33 3.97 -5.77
CA ASP A 46 -5.44 4.38 -4.91
C ASP A 46 -5.61 3.41 -3.74
N TYR A 47 -5.51 2.10 -4.01
CA TYR A 47 -5.52 1.07 -2.97
C TYR A 47 -4.25 1.09 -2.13
N ALA A 48 -3.08 1.15 -2.76
CA ALA A 48 -1.79 1.07 -2.08
C ALA A 48 -1.64 2.18 -1.03
N PHE A 49 -1.92 3.42 -1.39
CA PHE A 49 -1.82 4.55 -0.47
C PHE A 49 -2.94 4.58 0.58
N LEU A 50 -4.15 4.16 0.23
CA LEU A 50 -5.22 4.03 1.21
C LEU A 50 -4.87 2.99 2.28
N ILE A 51 -4.41 1.81 1.87
CA ILE A 51 -4.00 0.72 2.78
C ILE A 51 -2.85 1.17 3.66
N ASN A 52 -1.84 1.84 3.08
CA ASN A 52 -0.71 2.37 3.84
C ASN A 52 -1.17 3.38 4.90
N SER A 53 -2.06 4.31 4.53
CA SER A 53 -2.62 5.29 5.47
C SER A 53 -3.44 4.64 6.60
N LEU A 54 -4.16 3.56 6.29
CA LEU A 54 -4.90 2.78 7.29
C LEU A 54 -3.96 2.05 8.25
N ASN A 55 -2.86 1.51 7.75
CA ASN A 55 -1.83 0.93 8.60
C ASN A 55 -1.23 1.99 9.53
N ASP A 56 -0.90 3.20 9.02
CA ASP A 56 -0.39 4.31 9.83
C ASP A 56 -1.38 4.72 10.92
N LEU A 57 -2.66 4.86 10.58
CA LEU A 57 -3.71 5.16 11.55
C LEU A 57 -3.85 4.06 12.60
N SER A 58 -3.83 2.79 12.18
CA SER A 58 -3.93 1.66 13.11
C SER A 58 -2.79 1.65 14.11
N ASP A 59 -1.55 1.79 13.62
CA ASP A 59 -0.35 1.72 14.46
C ASP A 59 -0.31 2.89 15.45
N LYS A 60 -0.79 4.08 15.06
CA LYS A 60 -0.74 5.27 15.91
C LYS A 60 -1.91 5.40 16.88
N THR A 61 -3.11 4.98 16.46
CA THR A 61 -4.31 5.06 17.31
C THR A 61 -4.55 3.81 18.13
N MET A 62 -3.85 2.71 17.83
CA MET A 62 -4.09 1.36 18.37
C MET A 62 -5.53 0.88 18.12
N ASN A 63 -6.21 1.45 17.11
CA ASN A 63 -7.55 1.07 16.73
C ASN A 63 -7.54 0.02 15.62
N PHE A 64 -7.80 -1.21 15.98
CA PHE A 64 -7.80 -2.37 15.09
C PHE A 64 -8.79 -2.28 13.93
N LYS A 65 -9.84 -1.44 14.04
CA LYS A 65 -10.76 -1.19 12.92
C LYS A 65 -10.03 -0.74 11.64
N TYR A 66 -9.00 0.09 11.77
CA TYR A 66 -8.20 0.52 10.62
C TYR A 66 -7.39 -0.64 10.03
N LYS A 67 -6.88 -1.56 10.87
CA LYS A 67 -6.15 -2.75 10.40
C LYS A 67 -7.07 -3.71 9.64
N ASP A 68 -8.30 -3.89 10.12
CA ASP A 68 -9.29 -4.74 9.44
C ASP A 68 -9.71 -4.15 8.10
N LEU A 69 -9.88 -2.82 8.01
CA LEU A 69 -10.11 -2.14 6.76
C LEU A 69 -8.93 -2.29 5.80
N ALA A 70 -7.69 -2.15 6.29
CA ALA A 70 -6.48 -2.38 5.50
C ALA A 70 -6.45 -3.80 4.92
N ARG A 71 -6.71 -4.82 5.73
CA ARG A 71 -6.79 -6.21 5.26
C ARG A 71 -7.87 -6.42 4.19
N ARG A 72 -9.06 -5.84 4.40
CA ARG A 72 -10.16 -5.92 3.44
C ARG A 72 -9.76 -5.33 2.09
N TYR A 73 -9.23 -4.09 2.09
CA TYR A 73 -8.81 -3.43 0.85
C TYR A 73 -7.61 -4.11 0.18
N THR A 74 -6.73 -4.74 0.96
CA THR A 74 -5.64 -5.55 0.41
C THR A 74 -6.17 -6.74 -0.38
N LYS A 75 -7.16 -7.47 0.16
CA LYS A 75 -7.83 -8.56 -0.58
C LYS A 75 -8.48 -8.07 -1.86
N GLU A 76 -9.22 -6.96 -1.78
CA GLU A 76 -9.82 -6.36 -2.98
C GLU A 76 -8.77 -5.94 -4.02
N ALA A 77 -7.62 -5.41 -3.60
CA ALA A 77 -6.53 -5.05 -4.49
C ALA A 77 -5.94 -6.28 -5.19
N ILE A 78 -5.73 -7.38 -4.46
CA ILE A 78 -5.25 -8.64 -5.02
C ILE A 78 -6.23 -9.14 -6.09
N ASP A 79 -7.52 -9.19 -5.80
CA ASP A 79 -8.54 -9.68 -6.72
C ASP A 79 -8.58 -8.84 -8.01
N LYS A 80 -8.48 -7.50 -7.88
CA LYS A 80 -8.65 -6.57 -8.99
C LYS A 80 -7.39 -6.36 -9.83
N PHE A 81 -6.21 -6.39 -9.24
CA PHE A 81 -4.98 -5.91 -9.89
C PHE A 81 -3.83 -6.93 -9.94
N TYR A 82 -3.80 -7.93 -9.05
CA TYR A 82 -2.65 -8.82 -8.92
C TYR A 82 -2.59 -9.87 -10.02
N LEU A 83 -1.50 -9.93 -10.75
CA LEU A 83 -1.20 -10.93 -11.77
C LEU A 83 -0.46 -12.11 -11.11
N ILE A 84 -1.19 -13.21 -10.88
CA ILE A 84 -0.68 -14.39 -10.16
C ILE A 84 0.55 -14.98 -10.87
N GLU A 85 0.53 -15.05 -12.20
CA GLU A 85 1.61 -15.63 -13.01
C GLU A 85 2.91 -14.83 -12.94
N LYS A 86 2.81 -13.53 -12.66
CA LYS A 86 3.95 -12.60 -12.58
C LYS A 86 4.27 -12.15 -11.16
N ASN A 87 3.44 -12.49 -10.19
CA ASN A 87 3.53 -12.05 -8.81
C ASN A 87 3.67 -10.53 -8.64
N ILE A 88 2.89 -9.74 -9.40
CA ILE A 88 2.99 -8.28 -9.45
C ILE A 88 1.64 -7.65 -9.74
N PHE A 89 1.44 -6.41 -9.34
CA PHE A 89 0.22 -5.67 -9.65
C PHE A 89 0.35 -4.90 -10.97
N GLN A 90 -0.70 -4.98 -11.78
CA GLN A 90 -0.89 -4.09 -12.93
C GLN A 90 -1.57 -2.79 -12.48
N LYS A 91 -1.40 -1.72 -13.24
CA LYS A 91 -1.94 -0.39 -12.91
C LYS A 91 -3.47 -0.35 -12.89
N ASN A 92 -4.09 -0.86 -13.93
CA ASN A 92 -5.53 -0.81 -14.14
C ASN A 92 -6.21 -2.09 -13.64
N SER A 93 -7.46 -1.97 -13.17
CA SER A 93 -8.25 -3.13 -12.76
C SER A 93 -8.42 -4.14 -13.90
N LYS A 94 -8.42 -5.42 -13.57
CA LYS A 94 -8.71 -6.53 -14.51
C LYS A 94 -10.06 -6.37 -15.19
N THR A 95 -11.03 -5.80 -14.48
CA THR A 95 -12.41 -5.59 -14.96
C THR A 95 -12.61 -4.33 -15.80
N ASN A 96 -11.58 -3.50 -15.94
CA ASN A 96 -11.67 -2.32 -16.81
C ASN A 96 -11.46 -2.73 -18.27
N ASN A 97 -12.57 -2.93 -18.99
CA ASN A 97 -12.57 -3.39 -20.37
C ASN A 97 -12.28 -2.27 -21.37
N ASP A 98 -12.35 -1.02 -20.97
CA ASP A 98 -12.10 0.14 -21.84
C ASP A 98 -10.60 0.37 -22.11
N VAL A 99 -9.73 -0.35 -21.40
CA VAL A 99 -8.29 -0.21 -21.54
C VAL A 99 -7.70 -1.45 -22.20
N PHE A 100 -7.29 -1.31 -23.46
CA PHE A 100 -6.68 -2.39 -24.23
C PHE A 100 -5.34 -2.87 -23.66
N PHE A 101 -4.53 -1.94 -23.14
CA PHE A 101 -3.23 -2.24 -22.53
C PHE A 101 -3.23 -1.89 -21.04
N LYS A 102 -2.92 -2.88 -20.19
CA LYS A 102 -2.84 -2.73 -18.74
C LYS A 102 -1.38 -2.77 -18.29
N PRO A 103 -0.71 -1.62 -18.16
CA PRO A 103 0.71 -1.57 -17.84
C PRO A 103 0.99 -2.07 -16.43
N ILE A 104 2.18 -2.64 -16.27
CA ILE A 104 2.81 -2.86 -14.96
C ILE A 104 3.74 -1.68 -14.73
N GLU A 105 3.40 -0.82 -13.79
CA GLU A 105 4.27 0.30 -13.39
C GLU A 105 5.12 -0.13 -12.20
N ILE A 106 6.43 -0.06 -12.41
CA ILE A 106 7.45 -0.46 -11.42
C ILE A 106 8.38 0.68 -11.06
N GLY A 107 8.42 1.73 -11.89
CA GLY A 107 9.24 2.91 -11.67
C GLY A 107 8.53 3.95 -10.81
N ASP A 108 9.32 4.67 -10.03
CA ASP A 108 8.86 5.85 -9.31
C ASP A 108 8.74 7.02 -10.28
N ASN A 109 7.64 7.75 -10.19
CA ASN A 109 7.39 8.99 -10.91
C ASN A 109 7.27 10.14 -9.90
N THR A 110 6.28 11.01 -10.07
CA THR A 110 5.96 12.09 -9.12
C THR A 110 5.57 11.52 -7.74
N ILE A 111 5.03 10.31 -7.72
CA ILE A 111 4.67 9.57 -6.51
C ILE A 111 5.36 8.20 -6.54
N PRO A 112 5.56 7.56 -5.37
CA PRO A 112 6.06 6.19 -5.28
C PRO A 112 5.16 5.23 -6.07
N ASN A 113 5.76 4.20 -6.68
CA ASN A 113 4.97 3.22 -7.44
C ASN A 113 4.11 2.34 -6.51
N GLY A 114 2.93 1.96 -7.00
CA GLY A 114 1.94 1.20 -6.25
C GLY A 114 2.45 -0.17 -5.79
N ASN A 115 3.28 -0.85 -6.60
CA ASN A 115 3.84 -2.16 -6.27
C ASN A 115 4.77 -2.11 -5.05
N ALA A 116 5.63 -1.09 -4.95
CA ALA A 116 6.51 -0.89 -3.81
C ALA A 116 5.72 -0.64 -2.52
N ILE A 117 4.69 0.21 -2.59
CA ILE A 117 3.83 0.49 -1.44
C ILE A 117 3.01 -0.75 -1.04
N MET A 118 2.54 -1.57 -2.00
CA MET A 118 1.87 -2.83 -1.69
C MET A 118 2.80 -3.84 -1.02
N LEU A 119 4.08 -3.89 -1.40
CA LEU A 119 5.08 -4.72 -0.69
C LEU A 119 5.19 -4.30 0.78
N ILE A 120 5.32 -3.00 1.07
CA ILE A 120 5.34 -2.48 2.44
C ILE A 120 4.04 -2.86 3.18
N ASN A 121 2.89 -2.73 2.51
CA ASN A 121 1.60 -3.08 3.10
C ASN A 121 1.48 -4.57 3.43
N PHE A 122 1.93 -5.46 2.55
CA PHE A 122 1.96 -6.90 2.82
C PHE A 122 2.77 -7.21 4.07
N VAL A 123 3.97 -6.64 4.18
CA VAL A 123 4.83 -6.82 5.36
C VAL A 123 4.13 -6.32 6.62
N ARG A 124 3.57 -5.11 6.60
CA ARG A 124 2.87 -4.51 7.77
C ARG A 124 1.62 -5.28 8.19
N LEU A 125 1.00 -6.01 7.27
CA LEU A 125 -0.18 -6.85 7.52
C LEU A 125 0.17 -8.29 7.90
N GLY A 126 1.45 -8.66 7.89
CA GLY A 126 1.93 -10.02 8.17
C GLY A 126 1.71 -11.00 7.01
N MET A 127 1.41 -10.52 5.80
CA MET A 127 1.21 -11.32 4.58
C MET A 127 2.56 -11.65 3.94
N MET A 128 3.35 -12.47 4.63
CA MET A 128 4.77 -12.68 4.31
C MET A 128 5.01 -13.49 3.04
N ASP A 129 4.10 -14.39 2.68
CA ASP A 129 4.21 -15.19 1.44
C ASP A 129 3.98 -14.30 0.20
N GLU A 130 2.97 -13.43 0.25
CA GLU A 130 2.69 -12.45 -0.79
C GLU A 130 3.81 -11.41 -0.87
N ALA A 131 4.32 -10.95 0.26
CA ALA A 131 5.46 -10.04 0.33
C ALA A 131 6.69 -10.65 -0.31
N LYS A 132 7.00 -11.91 -0.03
CA LYS A 132 8.13 -12.63 -0.64
C LYS A 132 8.01 -12.68 -2.16
N LYS A 133 6.86 -13.13 -2.68
CA LYS A 133 6.62 -13.24 -4.12
C LYS A 133 6.75 -11.89 -4.83
N LEU A 134 6.14 -10.85 -4.28
CA LEU A 134 6.21 -9.50 -4.84
C LEU A 134 7.63 -8.93 -4.77
N SER A 135 8.35 -9.15 -3.65
CA SER A 135 9.74 -8.74 -3.49
C SER A 135 10.66 -9.38 -4.54
N GLU A 136 10.52 -10.67 -4.78
CA GLU A 136 11.29 -11.40 -5.81
C GLU A 136 11.01 -10.84 -7.20
N SER A 137 9.75 -10.57 -7.53
CA SER A 137 9.37 -9.95 -8.82
C SER A 137 9.98 -8.56 -8.98
N LEU A 138 9.87 -7.69 -7.98
CA LEU A 138 10.44 -6.34 -8.02
C LEU A 138 11.97 -6.38 -8.12
N ASN A 139 12.62 -7.29 -7.42
CA ASN A 139 14.07 -7.47 -7.48
C ASN A 139 14.56 -7.81 -8.89
N GLY A 140 13.79 -8.59 -9.64
CA GLY A 140 14.09 -8.89 -11.04
C GLY A 140 14.17 -7.63 -11.92
N TYR A 141 13.37 -6.63 -11.65
CA TYR A 141 13.35 -5.36 -12.39
C TYR A 141 14.43 -4.36 -11.94
N LEU A 142 14.92 -4.44 -10.70
CA LEU A 142 15.93 -3.51 -10.18
C LEU A 142 17.20 -3.44 -11.02
N ASN A 143 17.64 -4.57 -11.56
CA ASN A 143 18.83 -4.63 -12.40
C ASN A 143 18.67 -3.86 -13.73
N ILE A 144 17.43 -3.69 -14.19
CA ILE A 144 17.11 -3.01 -15.45
C ILE A 144 16.86 -1.53 -15.23
N TYR A 145 16.05 -1.17 -14.22
CA TYR A 145 15.53 0.18 -14.03
C TYR A 145 16.24 0.99 -12.93
N LYS A 146 17.11 0.36 -12.15
CA LYS A 146 18.03 0.98 -11.17
C LYS A 146 17.43 2.18 -10.41
N SER A 147 17.92 3.40 -10.71
CA SER A 147 17.54 4.64 -10.00
C SER A 147 16.06 5.02 -10.09
N HIS A 148 15.32 4.46 -11.03
CA HIS A 148 13.88 4.71 -11.15
C HIS A 148 13.02 3.85 -10.21
N MET A 149 13.63 3.02 -9.36
CA MET A 149 12.95 2.09 -8.45
C MET A 149 13.39 2.25 -6.99
N MET A 150 13.66 3.47 -6.56
CA MET A 150 14.17 3.73 -5.21
C MET A 150 13.18 3.31 -4.12
N THR A 151 11.88 3.52 -4.35
CA THR A 151 10.84 3.06 -3.40
C THR A 151 10.78 1.54 -3.36
N SER A 152 10.95 0.85 -4.49
CA SER A 152 11.01 -0.62 -4.52
C SER A 152 12.22 -1.16 -3.78
N LEU A 153 13.39 -0.54 -3.96
CA LEU A 153 14.61 -0.90 -3.23
C LEU A 153 14.39 -0.76 -1.71
N ARG A 154 13.83 0.35 -1.27
CA ARG A 154 13.50 0.58 0.13
C ARG A 154 12.46 -0.44 0.66
N ALA A 155 11.45 -0.79 -0.12
CA ALA A 155 10.45 -1.77 0.27
C ALA A 155 11.03 -3.19 0.39
N ILE A 156 11.95 -3.57 -0.51
CA ILE A 156 12.66 -4.84 -0.47
C ILE A 156 13.58 -4.90 0.76
N ASP A 157 14.33 -3.83 1.03
CA ASP A 157 15.18 -3.71 2.21
C ASP A 157 14.34 -3.85 3.50
N PHE A 158 13.22 -3.15 3.59
CA PHE A 158 12.28 -3.27 4.69
C PHE A 158 11.79 -4.71 4.89
N PHE A 159 11.41 -5.42 3.83
CA PHE A 159 11.01 -6.83 3.89
C PHE A 159 12.13 -7.73 4.42
N HIS A 160 13.36 -7.54 3.97
CA HIS A 160 14.51 -8.35 4.40
C HIS A 160 14.88 -8.08 5.86
N ASN A 161 14.88 -6.83 6.30
CA ASN A 161 15.22 -6.45 7.66
C ASN A 161 14.20 -6.99 8.68
N ILE A 162 12.92 -7.02 8.35
CA ILE A 162 11.90 -7.62 9.22
C ILE A 162 12.02 -9.13 9.27
N LYS A 163 12.36 -9.79 8.16
CA LYS A 163 12.58 -11.24 8.13
C LYS A 163 13.76 -11.67 9.01
N VAL A 164 14.75 -10.81 9.16
CA VAL A 164 15.93 -11.04 10.02
C VAL A 164 15.68 -10.59 11.47
N GLY A 165 14.82 -9.61 11.69
CA GLY A 165 14.50 -9.04 13.00
C GLY A 165 13.21 -9.58 13.59
N LYS A 166 13.25 -9.92 14.89
CA LYS A 166 12.15 -10.50 15.69
C LYS A 166 10.95 -9.56 15.94
N ASN A 167 10.69 -8.58 15.08
CA ASN A 167 9.68 -7.53 15.33
C ASN A 167 8.32 -7.78 14.69
N CYS A 168 8.07 -9.00 14.21
CA CYS A 168 6.77 -9.41 13.69
C CYS A 168 6.03 -10.30 14.69
N ASN A 169 4.77 -10.01 14.95
CA ASN A 169 3.86 -10.86 15.71
C ASN A 169 2.57 -11.10 14.88
N GLU A 170 1.63 -11.86 15.44
CA GLU A 170 0.34 -12.17 14.80
C GLU A 170 -0.46 -10.94 14.36
N ASN A 171 -0.14 -9.76 14.89
CA ASN A 171 -0.78 -8.48 14.57
C ASN A 171 -0.02 -7.66 13.49
N GLY A 172 1.10 -8.18 12.97
CA GLY A 172 1.92 -7.54 11.93
C GLY A 172 3.31 -7.14 12.41
N CYS A 173 4.07 -6.51 11.52
CA CYS A 173 5.43 -6.06 11.77
C CYS A 173 5.47 -4.55 12.01
N LYS A 174 6.19 -4.10 13.05
CA LYS A 174 6.42 -2.67 13.31
C LYS A 174 7.66 -2.20 12.55
N ILE A 175 7.58 -1.00 11.98
CA ILE A 175 8.75 -0.25 11.55
C ILE A 175 9.39 0.28 12.83
N SER A 176 10.58 -0.22 13.19
CA SER A 176 11.43 0.49 14.14
C SER A 176 12.20 1.54 13.35
N ASP A 177 12.11 2.79 13.80
CA ASP A 177 12.89 3.90 13.28
C ASP A 177 14.40 3.66 13.48
#